data_3c70a6b9b875506c4bb95eed932c70ca
#
_entry.id   3c70a6b9b875506c4bb95eed932c70ca
#
_cell.length_a   1.000
_cell.length_b   1.000
_cell.length_c   1.000
_cell.angle_alpha   90.00
_cell.angle_beta   90.00
_cell.angle_gamma   90.00
#
_symmetry.space_group_name_H-M   'P 1'
#
loop_
_entity.id
_entity.type
_entity.pdbx_description
1 polymer ?
#
loop_
_entity_poly.entity_id
_entity_poly.type
_entity_poly.pdbx_seq_one_letter_code
_entity_poly.pdbx_strand_id
1 'polypeptide(L)'
;MNFEFTNQAIDFIQHALSQHNSKSYRILMDYVDGNSPYNDDPVGCHCNVMGKYRLLLVADNDPEVPFKLYSSKFDTNFQPIYLNSLYDMMFDHQHKIGFDPAYPALTLSSDAGQITPKLPLIVALPNS
;
A
#
# COMPACT_ATOMS: atom_id res chain seq x y z
N MET A 1 -0.49 14.90 -7.04
CA MET A 1 -0.04 13.50 -6.88
C MET A 1 -1.13 12.56 -7.35
N ASN A 2 -0.79 11.64 -8.22
CA ASN A 2 -1.74 10.71 -8.81
C ASN A 2 -1.22 9.29 -8.67
N PHE A 3 -2.16 8.35 -8.51
CA PHE A 3 -1.86 6.91 -8.49
C PHE A 3 -2.77 6.21 -9.49
N GLU A 4 -2.19 5.29 -10.23
CA GLU A 4 -2.91 4.46 -11.19
C GLU A 4 -2.57 3.00 -10.95
N PHE A 5 -3.58 2.15 -11.02
CA PHE A 5 -3.40 0.70 -10.91
C PHE A 5 -3.51 0.07 -12.28
N THR A 6 -2.60 -0.84 -12.60
CA THR A 6 -2.77 -1.67 -13.80
C THR A 6 -3.86 -2.71 -13.56
N ASN A 7 -4.43 -3.25 -14.63
CA ASN A 7 -5.45 -4.29 -14.50
C ASN A 7 -4.92 -5.51 -13.76
N GLN A 8 -3.67 -5.88 -14.02
CA GLN A 8 -3.05 -7.02 -13.32
C GLN A 8 -2.89 -6.75 -11.83
N ALA A 9 -2.55 -5.51 -11.46
CA ALA A 9 -2.45 -5.14 -10.05
C ALA A 9 -3.81 -5.20 -9.38
N ILE A 10 -4.86 -4.71 -10.05
CA ILE A 10 -6.22 -4.77 -9.52
C ILE A 10 -6.64 -6.22 -9.29
N ASP A 11 -6.39 -7.10 -10.26
CA ASP A 11 -6.74 -8.51 -10.16
C ASP A 11 -6.02 -9.16 -8.98
N PHE A 12 -4.74 -8.84 -8.80
CA PHE A 12 -3.96 -9.38 -7.69
C PHE A 12 -4.54 -8.95 -6.34
N ILE A 13 -4.90 -7.68 -6.22
CA ILE A 13 -5.49 -7.14 -4.98
C ILE A 13 -6.87 -7.77 -4.73
N GLN A 14 -7.70 -7.87 -5.76
CA GLN A 14 -9.02 -8.46 -5.63
C GLN A 14 -8.95 -9.93 -5.25
N HIS A 15 -7.96 -10.65 -5.77
CA HIS A 15 -7.74 -12.04 -5.38
C HIS A 15 -7.36 -12.13 -3.90
N ALA A 16 -6.49 -11.25 -3.43
CA ALA A 16 -6.14 -11.21 -2.01
C ALA A 16 -7.35 -10.89 -1.14
N LEU A 17 -8.20 -9.95 -1.58
CA LEU A 17 -9.42 -9.60 -0.87
C LEU A 17 -10.41 -10.76 -0.78
N SER A 18 -10.45 -11.61 -1.80
CA SER A 18 -11.37 -12.75 -1.83
C SER A 18 -11.08 -13.77 -0.75
N GLN A 19 -9.89 -13.74 -0.17
CA GLN A 19 -9.49 -14.62 0.92
C GLN A 19 -9.98 -14.12 2.28
N HIS A 20 -10.59 -12.94 2.32
CA HIS A 20 -10.96 -12.28 3.56
C HIS A 20 -12.40 -11.83 3.54
N ASN A 21 -12.99 -11.77 4.73
CA ASN A 21 -14.35 -11.27 4.89
C ASN A 21 -14.31 -9.75 5.01
N SER A 22 -14.36 -9.08 3.86
CA SER A 22 -14.31 -7.63 3.83
C SER A 22 -15.35 -7.07 2.87
N LYS A 23 -16.28 -6.26 3.38
CA LYS A 23 -17.24 -5.53 2.56
C LYS A 23 -16.78 -4.11 2.30
N SER A 24 -16.05 -3.54 3.24
CA SER A 24 -15.53 -2.18 3.12
C SER A 24 -14.11 -2.15 3.61
N TYR A 25 -13.22 -1.64 2.79
CA TYR A 25 -11.81 -1.59 3.11
C TYR A 25 -11.20 -0.31 2.58
N ARG A 26 -10.02 0.03 3.10
CA ARG A 26 -9.20 1.13 2.59
C ARG A 26 -7.84 0.62 2.21
N ILE A 27 -7.24 1.27 1.21
CA ILE A 27 -5.88 1.01 0.80
C ILE A 27 -5.02 2.13 1.38
N LEU A 28 -4.07 1.76 2.22
CA LEU A 28 -3.11 2.70 2.78
C LEU A 28 -1.77 2.49 2.11
N MET A 29 -1.12 3.58 1.71
CA MET A 29 0.25 3.55 1.24
C MET A 29 1.14 3.98 2.38
N ASP A 30 2.03 3.10 2.79
CA ASP A 30 2.89 3.33 3.94
C ASP A 30 4.34 3.46 3.49
N TYR A 31 5.07 4.37 4.14
CA TYR A 31 6.50 4.54 3.94
C TYR A 31 7.20 4.24 5.26
N VAL A 32 7.97 3.17 5.26
CA VAL A 32 8.55 2.63 6.50
C VAL A 32 9.89 3.28 6.76
N ASP A 33 9.95 4.13 7.77
CA ASP A 33 11.16 4.86 8.13
C ASP A 33 11.54 4.74 9.60
N GLY A 34 10.91 3.80 10.32
CA GLY A 34 11.12 3.63 11.74
C GLY A 34 10.07 4.31 12.60
N ASN A 35 9.28 5.22 12.03
CA ASN A 35 8.22 5.94 12.75
C ASN A 35 6.83 5.53 12.29
N SER A 36 6.73 4.60 11.34
CA SER A 36 5.45 4.12 10.87
C SER A 36 4.75 3.33 11.96
N PRO A 37 3.41 3.50 12.13
CA PRO A 37 2.66 2.69 13.09
C PRO A 37 2.63 1.21 12.72
N TYR A 38 2.99 0.86 11.49
CA TYR A 38 3.04 -0.54 11.02
C TYR A 38 4.47 -1.03 10.89
N ASN A 39 5.34 -0.50 11.72
CA ASN A 39 6.77 -0.77 11.65
C ASN A 39 7.16 -2.08 12.30
N ASP A 40 6.27 -2.66 13.09
CA ASP A 40 6.51 -3.92 13.77
C ASP A 40 6.48 -5.07 12.78
N ASP A 41 7.66 -5.47 12.34
CA ASP A 41 7.81 -6.62 11.48
C ASP A 41 8.36 -7.77 12.32
N PRO A 42 7.53 -8.73 12.68
CA PRO A 42 7.97 -9.83 13.54
C PRO A 42 8.98 -10.74 12.88
N VAL A 43 9.11 -10.65 11.57
CA VAL A 43 10.03 -11.52 10.82
C VAL A 43 11.30 -10.77 10.47
N GLY A 44 11.27 -9.46 10.59
CA GLY A 44 12.20 -8.62 9.89
C GLY A 44 13.59 -8.50 10.42
N CYS A 45 14.52 -8.48 9.52
CA CYS A 45 15.78 -7.84 9.75
C CYS A 45 15.55 -6.35 9.62
N HIS A 46 15.48 -5.66 10.71
CA HIS A 46 15.11 -4.24 10.74
C HIS A 46 16.11 -3.33 10.04
N CYS A 47 17.27 -3.83 9.75
CA CYS A 47 18.30 -3.06 9.07
C CYS A 47 17.91 -2.65 7.65
N ASN A 48 16.92 -3.31 7.05
CA ASN A 48 16.53 -3.08 5.66
C ASN A 48 15.16 -2.46 5.49
N VAL A 49 14.53 -2.01 6.57
CA VAL A 49 13.14 -1.51 6.49
C VAL A 49 13.06 -0.04 6.13
N MET A 50 14.11 0.70 6.38
CA MET A 50 14.07 2.15 6.17
C MET A 50 13.96 2.49 4.69
N GLY A 51 13.06 3.43 4.39
CA GLY A 51 12.87 3.89 3.03
C GLY A 51 12.06 2.95 2.15
N LYS A 52 11.32 2.03 2.73
CA LYS A 52 10.52 1.09 1.96
C LYS A 52 9.06 1.49 1.90
N TYR A 53 8.44 1.22 0.76
CA TYR A 53 7.03 1.45 0.51
C TYR A 53 6.28 0.13 0.64
N ARG A 54 5.03 0.20 1.09
CA ARG A 54 4.15 -0.96 1.13
C ARG A 54 2.70 -0.52 1.09
N LEU A 55 1.83 -1.42 0.60
CA LEU A 55 0.39 -1.23 0.61
C LEU A 55 -0.22 -2.03 1.74
N LEU A 56 -1.19 -1.42 2.41
CA LEU A 56 -1.93 -2.06 3.47
C LEU A 56 -3.41 -2.08 3.10
N LEU A 57 -4.05 -3.24 3.23
CA LEU A 57 -5.50 -3.34 3.10
C LEU A 57 -6.08 -3.49 4.50
N VAL A 58 -6.88 -2.53 4.91
CA VAL A 58 -7.45 -2.48 6.26
C VAL A 58 -8.97 -2.30 6.19
N ALA A 59 -9.67 -2.79 7.19
CA ALA A 59 -11.09 -2.54 7.29
C ALA A 59 -11.32 -1.06 7.60
N ASP A 60 -12.28 -0.44 6.91
CA ASP A 60 -12.50 1.00 7.04
C ASP A 60 -13.12 1.40 8.38
N ASN A 61 -13.58 0.44 9.16
CA ASN A 61 -14.12 0.66 10.49
C ASN A 61 -13.27 0.06 11.60
N ASP A 62 -12.04 -0.33 11.31
CA ASP A 62 -11.16 -0.93 12.30
C ASP A 62 -10.66 0.14 13.28
N PRO A 63 -11.04 0.05 14.58
CA PRO A 63 -10.67 1.07 15.56
C PRO A 63 -9.17 1.12 15.86
N GLU A 64 -8.43 0.08 15.52
CA GLU A 64 -6.99 0.03 15.78
C GLU A 64 -6.17 0.66 14.66
N VAL A 65 -6.79 0.96 13.53
CA VAL A 65 -6.10 1.62 12.43
C VAL A 65 -6.04 3.12 12.69
N PRO A 66 -4.84 3.72 12.65
CA PRO A 66 -4.70 5.15 12.92
C PRO A 66 -5.05 5.99 11.68
N PHE A 67 -6.31 6.01 11.31
CA PHE A 67 -6.77 6.70 10.10
C PHE A 67 -6.44 8.19 10.10
N LYS A 68 -6.31 8.80 11.27
CA LYS A 68 -5.97 10.22 11.36
C LYS A 68 -4.58 10.52 10.83
N LEU A 69 -3.68 9.55 10.87
CA LEU A 69 -2.34 9.71 10.33
C LEU A 69 -2.36 9.61 8.80
N TYR A 70 -3.25 8.81 8.25
CA TYR A 70 -3.38 8.60 6.81
C TYR A 70 -4.46 9.50 6.26
N SER A 71 -4.24 10.81 6.38
CA SER A 71 -5.26 11.82 6.11
C SER A 71 -5.26 12.32 4.66
N SER A 72 -4.19 12.08 3.90
CA SER A 72 -4.13 12.48 2.50
C SER A 72 -4.80 11.42 1.65
N LYS A 73 -5.88 11.81 0.96
CA LYS A 73 -6.66 10.89 0.12
C LYS A 73 -6.45 11.22 -1.33
N PHE A 74 -6.13 10.21 -2.12
CA PHE A 74 -5.94 10.37 -3.57
C PHE A 74 -6.84 9.40 -4.32
N ASP A 75 -7.68 9.92 -5.19
CA ASP A 75 -8.53 9.10 -6.03
C ASP A 75 -7.69 8.41 -7.10
N THR A 76 -8.08 7.19 -7.46
CA THR A 76 -7.41 6.39 -8.46
C THR A 76 -8.45 5.80 -9.42
N ASN A 77 -7.96 5.01 -10.36
CA ASN A 77 -8.85 4.27 -11.26
C ASN A 77 -9.43 2.98 -10.65
N PHE A 78 -9.15 2.74 -9.38
CA PHE A 78 -9.66 1.56 -8.66
C PHE A 78 -10.28 2.01 -7.34
N GLN A 79 -9.49 2.02 -6.27
CA GLN A 79 -9.93 2.48 -4.95
C GLN A 79 -9.02 3.61 -4.49
N PRO A 80 -9.52 4.57 -3.72
CA PRO A 80 -8.66 5.64 -3.21
C PRO A 80 -7.50 5.09 -2.39
N ILE A 81 -6.38 5.79 -2.47
CA ILE A 81 -5.22 5.50 -1.65
C ILE A 81 -5.12 6.58 -0.58
N TYR A 82 -4.92 6.15 0.66
CA TYR A 82 -4.73 7.05 1.79
C TYR A 82 -3.26 7.03 2.19
N LEU A 83 -2.70 8.21 2.36
CA LEU A 83 -1.28 8.40 2.60
C LEU A 83 -1.09 9.18 3.89
N ASN A 84 -0.05 8.81 4.65
CA ASN A 84 0.36 9.61 5.79
C ASN A 84 0.95 10.91 5.26
N SER A 85 0.31 12.03 5.59
CA SER A 85 0.68 13.33 5.05
C SER A 85 2.11 13.75 5.42
N LEU A 86 2.68 13.19 6.47
CA LEU A 86 4.07 13.44 6.84
C LEU A 86 5.04 12.99 5.75
N TYR A 87 4.64 12.06 4.90
CA TYR A 87 5.50 11.48 3.89
C TYR A 87 5.11 11.86 2.47
N ASP A 88 4.24 12.86 2.29
CA ASP A 88 3.86 13.32 0.95
C ASP A 88 5.08 13.66 0.09
N MET A 89 6.11 14.23 0.72
CA MET A 89 7.34 14.61 0.03
C MET A 89 8.16 13.44 -0.51
N MET A 90 7.86 12.22 -0.06
CA MET A 90 8.54 11.02 -0.52
C MET A 90 7.97 10.48 -1.83
N PHE A 91 7.00 11.17 -2.39
CA PHE A 91 6.29 10.73 -3.58
C PHE A 91 6.40 11.76 -4.69
N ASP A 92 6.30 11.30 -5.92
CA ASP A 92 6.37 12.15 -7.12
C ASP A 92 4.97 12.61 -7.53
N HIS A 93 4.82 13.09 -8.78
CA HIS A 93 3.54 13.55 -9.29
C HIS A 93 2.66 12.40 -9.79
N GLN A 94 3.26 11.46 -10.49
CA GLN A 94 2.55 10.36 -11.13
C GLN A 94 3.12 9.04 -10.64
N HIS A 95 2.23 8.13 -10.26
CA HIS A 95 2.64 6.80 -9.78
C HIS A 95 1.83 5.73 -10.45
N LYS A 96 2.46 4.59 -10.68
CA LYS A 96 1.80 3.42 -11.22
C LYS A 96 2.06 2.22 -10.31
N ILE A 97 0.99 1.56 -9.92
CA ILE A 97 1.06 0.31 -9.19
C ILE A 97 0.77 -0.80 -10.18
N GLY A 98 1.79 -1.56 -10.49
CA GLY A 98 1.72 -2.64 -11.46
C GLY A 98 1.94 -3.99 -10.83
N PHE A 99 2.13 -4.99 -11.65
CA PHE A 99 2.31 -6.37 -11.21
C PHE A 99 3.34 -7.05 -12.12
N ASP A 100 4.28 -7.75 -11.48
CA ASP A 100 5.29 -8.52 -12.19
C ASP A 100 4.94 -10.01 -12.11
N PRO A 101 4.51 -10.63 -13.21
CA PRO A 101 4.13 -12.04 -13.17
C PRO A 101 5.32 -13.00 -13.00
N ALA A 102 6.53 -12.55 -13.29
CA ALA A 102 7.73 -13.37 -13.11
C ALA A 102 8.03 -13.58 -11.63
N TYR A 103 7.77 -12.55 -10.83
CA TYR A 103 7.82 -12.65 -9.38
C TYR A 103 6.48 -12.14 -8.87
N PRO A 104 5.50 -13.00 -8.63
CA PRO A 104 4.13 -12.55 -8.35
C PRO A 104 4.08 -11.52 -7.24
N ALA A 105 4.26 -10.27 -7.59
CA ALA A 105 4.38 -9.15 -6.67
C ALA A 105 3.94 -7.87 -7.34
N LEU A 106 3.37 -6.96 -6.53
CA LEU A 106 3.08 -5.62 -6.99
C LEU A 106 4.38 -4.84 -7.19
N THR A 107 4.33 -3.87 -8.09
CA THR A 107 5.44 -2.95 -8.35
C THR A 107 4.98 -1.53 -8.12
N LEU A 108 5.91 -0.65 -7.84
CA LEU A 108 5.63 0.79 -7.73
C LEU A 108 6.63 1.54 -8.56
N SER A 109 6.12 2.37 -9.47
CA SER A 109 6.93 3.25 -10.30
C SER A 109 6.33 4.65 -10.28
N SER A 110 7.11 5.61 -10.73
CA SER A 110 6.67 7.00 -10.85
C SER A 110 7.18 7.59 -12.15
N ASP A 111 6.85 8.86 -12.39
CA ASP A 111 7.37 9.57 -13.56
C ASP A 111 8.89 9.75 -13.52
N ALA A 112 9.51 9.56 -12.36
CA ALA A 112 10.96 9.58 -12.21
C ALA A 112 11.61 8.21 -12.42
N GLY A 113 10.82 7.14 -12.55
CA GLY A 113 11.33 5.78 -12.75
C GLY A 113 10.76 4.79 -11.76
N GLN A 114 11.32 3.60 -11.76
CA GLN A 114 10.87 2.55 -10.84
C GLN A 114 11.31 2.86 -9.41
N ILE A 115 10.34 2.84 -8.50
CA ILE A 115 10.60 3.06 -7.07
C ILE A 115 10.95 1.73 -6.40
N THR A 116 10.10 0.72 -6.60
CA THR A 116 10.39 -0.61 -6.08
C THR A 116 9.84 -1.69 -7.01
N PRO A 117 10.67 -2.72 -7.33
CA PRO A 117 10.19 -3.86 -8.11
C PRO A 117 9.32 -4.81 -7.29
N LYS A 118 9.22 -4.59 -6.00
CA LYS A 118 8.50 -5.47 -5.10
C LYS A 118 7.85 -4.65 -4.00
N LEU A 119 6.59 -4.28 -4.26
CA LEU A 119 5.78 -3.52 -3.31
C LEU A 119 5.01 -4.50 -2.45
N PRO A 120 5.35 -4.66 -1.17
CA PRO A 120 4.64 -5.60 -0.32
C PRO A 120 3.16 -5.21 -0.18
N LEU A 121 2.29 -6.21 -0.20
CA LEU A 121 0.88 -6.06 0.08
C LEU A 121 0.58 -6.76 1.40
N ILE A 122 0.18 -5.99 2.40
CA ILE A 122 -0.14 -6.51 3.72
C ILE A 122 -1.65 -6.44 3.89
N VAL A 123 -2.27 -7.58 4.14
CA VAL A 123 -3.72 -7.67 4.31
C VAL A 123 -4.03 -7.79 5.79
N ALA A 124 -4.53 -6.70 6.37
CA ALA A 124 -4.90 -6.63 7.78
C ALA A 124 -6.43 -6.65 7.90
N LEU A 125 -7.05 -7.65 7.26
CA LEU A 125 -8.50 -7.84 7.24
C LEU A 125 -8.85 -9.12 7.96
N PRO A 126 -10.07 -9.21 8.53
CA PRO A 126 -10.51 -10.47 9.15
C PRO A 126 -10.56 -11.58 8.12
N ASN A 127 -10.22 -12.78 8.54
CA ASN A 127 -10.39 -13.96 7.71
C ASN A 127 -11.88 -14.29 7.60
N SER A 128 -12.28 -14.74 6.42
CA SER A 128 -13.66 -15.17 6.20
C SER A 128 -13.92 -16.54 6.77
#